data_469237bf20cb3a42f40b43d04ef7a79e
#
_entry.id   469237bf20cb3a42f40b43d04ef7a79e
#
_cell.length_a   1.000
_cell.length_b   1.000
_cell.length_c   1.000
_cell.angle_alpha   90.00
_cell.angle_beta   90.00
_cell.angle_gamma   90.00
#
_symmetry.space_group_name_H-M   'P 1'
#
loop_
_entity.id
_entity.type
_entity.pdbx_description
1 polymer ?
#
loop_
_entity_poly.entity_id
_entity_poly.type
_entity_poly.pdbx_seq_one_letter_code
_entity_poly.pdbx_strand_id
1 'polypeptide(L)'
;MTGSETASPILKPGGQSRDPRWLWNLLVPLLTGMAALMIYLITIAPDLTWANFGSDGGELITASITSGVAHPPGYPTYIFLGKVAALLPFGSVAWRFNFLSAVSAATAVAFATATAQQVRMGGTKIGVAAAAAGLSLAFAPLFWGQALISEVYALNSAFLAILLWSLLSGRSPLLSGIILGLAITTHLSSLIMLPLALVLSARSRWVIFICGLLLGLLPLLTLPFLARSSSPVVWGDPSTLSGWLWLVSGRLYYANLRLPENSEALLRLFYFGRTLLQQWLGVGWLFVILGITSNLLVKRVTLALIFTGLIYLLYGFFYQTEDAIVTLLPLLILFSPLLAAGFSKIGAWSFVLPLLLLLVNFHALNLHQEQSIRPLAEAVLIAAPEEAILLTPGDQSIFTLWYFQYVEGLRDDLVLVDANLFAFDWYRERLKNLYPDLIGLDMDNLDAFRKSNNQERPICDVQVTLAGVANCTP
;
A
#
# COMPACT_ATOMS: atom_id res chain seq x y z
N MET A 1 34.19 -18.76 -39.47
CA MET A 1 34.73 -18.15 -38.24
C MET A 1 33.54 -17.91 -37.34
N THR A 2 33.27 -18.82 -36.44
CA THR A 2 32.11 -18.83 -35.52
C THR A 2 32.57 -18.29 -34.18
N GLY A 3 32.16 -17.06 -33.87
CA GLY A 3 32.38 -16.46 -32.57
C GLY A 3 31.28 -16.89 -31.58
N SER A 4 31.62 -17.78 -30.65
CA SER A 4 30.77 -18.15 -29.52
C SER A 4 30.81 -17.03 -28.50
N GLU A 5 29.71 -16.26 -28.40
CA GLU A 5 29.46 -15.38 -27.25
C GLU A 5 29.17 -16.25 -26.01
N THR A 6 30.21 -16.47 -25.21
CA THR A 6 30.08 -17.07 -23.87
C THR A 6 29.43 -16.05 -22.93
N ALA A 7 28.12 -16.24 -22.66
CA ALA A 7 27.44 -15.57 -21.58
C ALA A 7 28.14 -15.96 -20.25
N SER A 8 28.85 -15.00 -19.64
CA SER A 8 29.43 -15.18 -18.31
C SER A 8 28.30 -15.38 -17.29
N PRO A 9 28.28 -16.46 -16.52
CA PRO A 9 27.31 -16.68 -15.48
C PRO A 9 27.50 -15.64 -14.39
N ILE A 10 26.39 -14.99 -13.99
CA ILE A 10 26.37 -13.97 -12.92
C ILE A 10 26.82 -14.56 -11.58
N LEU A 11 26.74 -15.89 -11.40
CA LEU A 11 27.34 -16.66 -10.28
C LEU A 11 27.50 -18.10 -10.74
N LYS A 12 28.69 -18.69 -10.56
CA LYS A 12 28.91 -20.14 -10.64
C LYS A 12 28.25 -20.81 -9.43
N PRO A 13 27.56 -21.97 -9.58
CA PRO A 13 27.18 -22.78 -8.45
C PRO A 13 28.46 -23.42 -7.88
N GLY A 14 29.01 -22.80 -6.85
CA GLY A 14 30.12 -23.34 -6.09
C GLY A 14 29.68 -24.52 -5.22
N GLY A 15 30.48 -25.59 -5.19
CA GLY A 15 30.26 -26.75 -4.34
C GLY A 15 30.07 -26.41 -2.87
N GLN A 16 29.31 -27.23 -2.17
CA GLN A 16 28.88 -27.11 -0.78
C GLN A 16 30.05 -27.17 0.24
N SER A 17 30.80 -26.10 0.36
CA SER A 17 31.35 -25.71 1.65
C SER A 17 30.41 -24.63 2.18
N ARG A 18 29.74 -24.86 3.30
CA ARG A 18 28.88 -23.85 3.94
C ARG A 18 29.79 -22.67 4.29
N ASP A 19 29.82 -21.64 3.42
CA ASP A 19 30.51 -20.39 3.66
C ASP A 19 29.99 -19.85 5.00
N PRO A 20 30.82 -19.63 6.04
CA PRO A 20 30.40 -19.15 7.35
C PRO A 20 29.60 -17.84 7.26
N ARG A 21 29.62 -17.16 6.11
CA ARG A 21 28.85 -15.95 5.82
C ARG A 21 27.37 -16.20 5.58
N TRP A 22 26.90 -17.45 5.35
CA TRP A 22 25.47 -17.72 5.13
C TRP A 22 24.62 -17.28 6.32
N LEU A 23 25.13 -17.47 7.54
CA LEU A 23 24.44 -17.07 8.78
C LEU A 23 24.28 -15.54 8.87
N TRP A 24 25.32 -14.78 8.54
CA TRP A 24 25.27 -13.34 8.50
C TRP A 24 24.30 -12.81 7.42
N ASN A 25 24.27 -13.44 6.26
CA ASN A 25 23.35 -13.09 5.17
C ASN A 25 21.88 -13.34 5.54
N LEU A 26 21.60 -14.21 6.50
CA LEU A 26 20.28 -14.47 7.04
C LEU A 26 19.98 -13.59 8.27
N LEU A 27 20.90 -13.54 9.23
CA LEU A 27 20.65 -12.88 10.52
C LEU A 27 20.52 -11.35 10.40
N VAL A 28 21.35 -10.70 9.58
CA VAL A 28 21.33 -9.25 9.45
C VAL A 28 19.97 -8.75 8.93
N PRO A 29 19.41 -9.26 7.81
CA PRO A 29 18.08 -8.88 7.37
C PRO A 29 16.98 -9.19 8.40
N LEU A 30 17.03 -10.39 9.01
CA LEU A 30 16.05 -10.80 10.01
C LEU A 30 16.05 -9.85 11.22
N LEU A 31 17.22 -9.59 11.81
CA LEU A 31 17.35 -8.71 12.97
C LEU A 31 16.97 -7.26 12.63
N THR A 32 17.26 -6.78 11.42
CA THR A 32 16.87 -5.46 10.95
C THR A 32 15.35 -5.35 10.82
N GLY A 33 14.69 -6.35 10.22
CA GLY A 33 13.23 -6.42 10.14
C GLY A 33 12.56 -6.53 11.51
N MET A 34 13.12 -7.35 12.43
CA MET A 34 12.61 -7.48 13.79
C MET A 34 12.74 -6.18 14.58
N ALA A 35 13.84 -5.44 14.45
CA ALA A 35 14.02 -4.14 15.07
C ALA A 35 12.99 -3.13 14.55
N ALA A 36 12.72 -3.11 13.25
CA ALA A 36 11.66 -2.30 12.65
C ALA A 36 10.28 -2.70 13.21
N LEU A 37 9.95 -4.00 13.21
CA LEU A 37 8.68 -4.51 13.72
C LEU A 37 8.45 -4.10 15.17
N MET A 38 9.48 -4.20 16.04
CA MET A 38 9.38 -3.81 17.43
C MET A 38 8.96 -2.34 17.57
N ILE A 39 9.56 -1.44 16.80
CA ILE A 39 9.21 -0.01 16.84
C ILE A 39 7.79 0.21 16.27
N TYR A 40 7.42 -0.47 15.19
CA TYR A 40 6.08 -0.38 14.62
C TYR A 40 5.01 -0.84 15.62
N LEU A 41 5.23 -1.95 16.34
CA LEU A 41 4.29 -2.45 17.36
C LEU A 41 4.13 -1.52 18.57
N ILE A 42 5.18 -0.77 18.91
CA ILE A 42 5.11 0.23 19.99
C ILE A 42 4.31 1.47 19.55
N THR A 43 4.32 1.79 18.24
CA THR A 43 3.77 3.03 17.69
C THR A 43 2.50 2.83 16.88
N ILE A 44 2.03 1.60 16.70
CA ILE A 44 0.87 1.22 15.88
C ILE A 44 -0.43 1.85 16.40
N ALA A 45 -1.32 2.23 15.49
CA ALA A 45 -2.66 2.70 15.84
C ALA A 45 -3.48 1.55 16.46
N PRO A 46 -4.15 1.78 17.60
CA PRO A 46 -4.92 0.75 18.31
C PRO A 46 -6.27 0.45 17.66
N ASP A 47 -6.72 1.32 16.77
CA ASP A 47 -8.01 1.24 16.10
C ASP A 47 -7.95 1.88 14.71
N LEU A 48 -9.12 2.06 14.06
CA LEU A 48 -9.26 2.78 12.81
C LEU A 48 -8.76 4.22 12.97
N THR A 49 -8.00 4.71 11.99
CA THR A 49 -7.45 6.07 12.00
C THR A 49 -7.34 6.63 10.59
N TRP A 50 -7.45 7.95 10.45
CA TRP A 50 -7.19 8.68 9.21
C TRP A 50 -5.75 9.22 9.11
N ALA A 51 -4.94 9.00 10.15
CA ALA A 51 -3.54 9.39 10.12
C ALA A 51 -2.81 8.77 8.92
N ASN A 52 -1.77 9.47 8.45
CA ASN A 52 -0.90 8.97 7.38
C ASN A 52 -1.63 8.55 6.08
N PHE A 53 -2.72 9.22 5.71
CA PHE A 53 -3.58 8.90 4.55
C PHE A 53 -4.42 7.60 4.72
N GLY A 54 -4.78 7.24 5.95
CA GLY A 54 -5.52 6.00 6.28
C GLY A 54 -7.03 6.08 6.09
N SER A 55 -7.55 6.90 5.17
CA SER A 55 -8.99 7.04 4.93
C SER A 55 -9.65 5.75 4.43
N ASP A 56 -8.92 4.93 3.66
CA ASP A 56 -9.44 3.73 3.01
C ASP A 56 -9.52 2.51 3.95
N GLY A 57 -8.90 2.62 5.14
CA GLY A 57 -8.83 1.53 6.11
C GLY A 57 -10.20 0.94 6.48
N GLY A 58 -11.21 1.79 6.67
CA GLY A 58 -12.57 1.35 7.01
C GLY A 58 -13.20 0.49 5.92
N GLU A 59 -13.07 0.91 4.65
CA GLU A 59 -13.55 0.16 3.50
C GLU A 59 -12.79 -1.15 3.31
N LEU A 60 -11.46 -1.10 3.34
CA LEU A 60 -10.59 -2.28 3.14
C LEU A 60 -10.87 -3.38 4.17
N ILE A 61 -11.08 -2.98 5.43
CA ILE A 61 -11.46 -3.89 6.51
C ILE A 61 -12.84 -4.46 6.25
N THR A 62 -13.83 -3.60 5.95
CA THR A 62 -15.22 -4.01 5.72
C THR A 62 -15.31 -4.95 4.53
N ALA A 63 -14.69 -4.63 3.40
CA ALA A 63 -14.63 -5.51 2.22
C ALA A 63 -13.98 -6.86 2.55
N SER A 64 -12.91 -6.87 3.37
CA SER A 64 -12.28 -8.12 3.79
C SER A 64 -13.21 -8.98 4.64
N ILE A 65 -13.85 -8.42 5.67
CA ILE A 65 -14.71 -9.16 6.61
C ILE A 65 -15.98 -9.67 5.91
N THR A 66 -16.63 -8.81 5.13
CA THR A 66 -17.91 -9.11 4.47
C THR A 66 -17.77 -9.85 3.14
N SER A 67 -16.55 -10.17 2.69
CA SER A 67 -16.28 -10.79 1.39
C SER A 67 -16.68 -9.89 0.20
N GLY A 68 -16.45 -8.59 0.32
CA GLY A 68 -16.76 -7.59 -0.68
C GLY A 68 -15.65 -7.36 -1.70
N VAL A 69 -15.84 -6.32 -2.50
CA VAL A 69 -14.91 -5.82 -3.49
C VAL A 69 -14.63 -4.36 -3.19
N ALA A 70 -13.41 -4.03 -2.80
CA ALA A 70 -12.99 -2.68 -2.52
C ALA A 70 -12.91 -1.82 -3.80
N HIS A 71 -12.73 -0.52 -3.63
CA HIS A 71 -12.59 0.44 -4.74
C HIS A 71 -11.51 0.01 -5.75
N PRO A 72 -11.54 0.51 -7.01
CA PRO A 72 -10.59 0.09 -8.04
C PRO A 72 -9.12 0.25 -7.60
N PRO A 73 -8.26 -0.77 -7.81
CA PRO A 73 -8.47 -1.96 -8.62
C PRO A 73 -9.00 -3.21 -7.87
N GLY A 74 -9.63 -3.06 -6.71
CA GLY A 74 -10.29 -4.14 -5.96
C GLY A 74 -9.40 -4.88 -4.96
N TYR A 75 -8.09 -4.73 -5.00
CA TYR A 75 -7.07 -5.23 -4.07
C TYR A 75 -7.22 -6.69 -3.58
N PRO A 76 -7.52 -7.68 -4.44
CA PRO A 76 -7.94 -9.01 -3.97
C PRO A 76 -6.89 -9.74 -3.11
N THR A 77 -5.60 -9.50 -3.33
CA THR A 77 -4.54 -10.07 -2.48
C THR A 77 -4.57 -9.47 -1.07
N TYR A 78 -4.79 -8.16 -0.95
CA TYR A 78 -4.92 -7.51 0.36
C TYR A 78 -6.18 -7.98 1.09
N ILE A 79 -7.33 -8.03 0.41
CA ILE A 79 -8.61 -8.50 0.95
C ILE A 79 -8.47 -9.92 1.50
N PHE A 80 -7.80 -10.82 0.77
CA PHE A 80 -7.56 -12.19 1.24
C PHE A 80 -6.67 -12.24 2.48
N LEU A 81 -5.54 -11.52 2.47
CA LEU A 81 -4.63 -11.48 3.63
C LEU A 81 -5.24 -10.75 4.82
N GLY A 82 -6.07 -9.74 4.59
CA GLY A 82 -6.87 -9.08 5.61
C GLY A 82 -7.81 -10.04 6.34
N LYS A 83 -8.51 -10.93 5.59
CA LYS A 83 -9.30 -12.02 6.20
C LYS A 83 -8.47 -12.93 7.09
N VAL A 84 -7.25 -13.26 6.68
CA VAL A 84 -6.35 -14.08 7.50
C VAL A 84 -5.93 -13.31 8.76
N ALA A 85 -5.59 -12.02 8.63
CA ALA A 85 -5.25 -11.17 9.77
C ALA A 85 -6.41 -11.03 10.77
N ALA A 86 -7.64 -10.95 10.27
CA ALA A 86 -8.85 -10.89 11.11
C ALA A 86 -9.05 -12.10 12.04
N LEU A 87 -8.43 -13.25 11.74
CA LEU A 87 -8.48 -14.44 12.58
C LEU A 87 -7.62 -14.34 13.85
N LEU A 88 -6.79 -13.31 13.98
CA LEU A 88 -5.98 -13.11 15.19
C LEU A 88 -6.90 -12.92 16.41
N PRO A 89 -6.60 -13.58 17.56
CA PRO A 89 -7.50 -13.58 18.71
C PRO A 89 -7.33 -12.39 19.67
N PHE A 90 -6.69 -11.31 19.22
CA PHE A 90 -6.37 -10.15 20.06
C PHE A 90 -6.46 -8.83 19.29
N GLY A 91 -6.66 -7.73 20.02
CA GLY A 91 -6.85 -6.39 19.46
C GLY A 91 -8.22 -6.18 18.79
N SER A 92 -8.55 -4.93 18.47
CA SER A 92 -9.69 -4.60 17.60
C SER A 92 -9.50 -5.18 16.20
N VAL A 93 -10.57 -5.29 15.40
CA VAL A 93 -10.41 -5.75 14.01
C VAL A 93 -9.49 -4.80 13.25
N ALA A 94 -9.64 -3.49 13.41
CA ALA A 94 -8.75 -2.50 12.79
C ALA A 94 -7.29 -2.68 13.22
N TRP A 95 -7.02 -2.93 14.53
CA TRP A 95 -5.65 -3.22 14.99
C TRP A 95 -5.03 -4.43 14.28
N ARG A 96 -5.81 -5.48 13.99
CA ARG A 96 -5.30 -6.68 13.27
C ARG A 96 -4.85 -6.36 11.85
N PHE A 97 -5.53 -5.44 11.19
CA PHE A 97 -5.15 -4.95 9.85
C PHE A 97 -3.94 -4.00 9.94
N ASN A 98 -3.87 -3.13 10.96
CA ASN A 98 -2.68 -2.32 11.23
C ASN A 98 -1.46 -3.23 11.51
N PHE A 99 -1.66 -4.34 12.24
CA PHE A 99 -0.62 -5.35 12.47
C PHE A 99 -0.16 -6.04 11.16
N LEU A 100 -1.08 -6.33 10.23
CA LEU A 100 -0.72 -6.83 8.90
C LEU A 100 0.20 -5.85 8.17
N SER A 101 -0.08 -4.54 8.26
CA SER A 101 0.77 -3.49 7.69
C SER A 101 2.14 -3.44 8.38
N ALA A 102 2.20 -3.52 9.71
CA ALA A 102 3.46 -3.54 10.47
C ALA A 102 4.36 -4.73 10.09
N VAL A 103 3.79 -5.94 10.01
CA VAL A 103 4.51 -7.16 9.60
C VAL A 103 4.97 -7.06 8.14
N SER A 104 4.12 -6.53 7.26
CA SER A 104 4.44 -6.32 5.86
C SER A 104 5.60 -5.32 5.68
N ALA A 105 5.55 -4.18 6.36
CA ALA A 105 6.62 -3.17 6.33
C ALA A 105 7.94 -3.74 6.90
N ALA A 106 7.90 -4.47 8.01
CA ALA A 106 9.07 -5.13 8.57
C ALA A 106 9.66 -6.18 7.60
N THR A 107 8.81 -6.90 6.89
CA THR A 107 9.21 -7.82 5.82
C THR A 107 9.90 -7.06 4.69
N ALA A 108 9.35 -5.93 4.26
CA ALA A 108 9.99 -5.09 3.24
C ALA A 108 11.38 -4.61 3.70
N VAL A 109 11.52 -4.17 4.94
CA VAL A 109 12.82 -3.77 5.54
C VAL A 109 13.82 -4.94 5.51
N ALA A 110 13.40 -6.13 5.92
CA ALA A 110 14.27 -7.32 5.89
C ALA A 110 14.75 -7.62 4.46
N PHE A 111 13.85 -7.63 3.48
CA PHE A 111 14.22 -7.91 2.09
C PHE A 111 15.00 -6.77 1.41
N ALA A 112 14.73 -5.51 1.76
CA ALA A 112 15.55 -4.38 1.33
C ALA A 112 16.99 -4.50 1.89
N THR A 113 17.13 -4.89 3.16
CA THR A 113 18.43 -5.20 3.78
C THR A 113 19.15 -6.36 3.07
N ALA A 114 18.43 -7.46 2.80
CA ALA A 114 18.97 -8.60 2.06
C ALA A 114 19.38 -8.22 0.62
N THR A 115 18.65 -7.31 -0.01
CA THR A 115 18.98 -6.74 -1.32
C THR A 115 20.25 -5.89 -1.23
N ALA A 116 20.36 -5.06 -0.21
CA ALA A 116 21.55 -4.23 0.01
C ALA A 116 22.83 -5.07 0.24
N GLN A 117 22.72 -6.27 0.80
CA GLN A 117 23.85 -7.21 0.92
C GLN A 117 24.36 -7.75 -0.43
N GLN A 118 23.60 -7.59 -1.54
CA GLN A 118 24.05 -7.96 -2.90
C GLN A 118 25.04 -6.95 -3.50
N VAL A 119 25.24 -5.82 -2.85
CA VAL A 119 26.27 -4.83 -3.24
C VAL A 119 27.65 -5.51 -3.20
N ARG A 120 28.47 -5.30 -4.24
CA ARG A 120 29.79 -5.95 -4.42
C ARG A 120 30.82 -5.49 -3.38
N MET A 121 30.63 -5.93 -2.16
CA MET A 121 31.59 -5.75 -1.06
C MET A 121 31.71 -7.05 -0.27
N GLY A 122 32.94 -7.36 0.16
CA GLY A 122 33.19 -8.52 1.00
C GLY A 122 33.10 -8.20 2.50
N GLY A 123 32.65 -9.20 3.30
CA GLY A 123 32.81 -9.22 4.73
C GLY A 123 31.76 -8.45 5.54
N THR A 124 32.08 -8.18 6.81
CA THR A 124 31.21 -7.56 7.81
C THR A 124 30.80 -6.12 7.47
N LYS A 125 31.62 -5.39 6.70
CA LYS A 125 31.34 -4.00 6.32
C LYS A 125 30.05 -3.84 5.53
N ILE A 126 29.71 -4.80 4.65
CA ILE A 126 28.46 -4.73 3.88
C ILE A 126 27.26 -5.03 4.76
N GLY A 127 27.36 -5.95 5.72
CA GLY A 127 26.26 -6.23 6.66
C GLY A 127 25.89 -5.01 7.48
N VAL A 128 26.87 -4.26 7.98
CA VAL A 128 26.68 -3.00 8.73
C VAL A 128 25.98 -1.95 7.86
N ALA A 129 26.49 -1.71 6.65
CA ALA A 129 25.91 -0.72 5.73
C ALA A 129 24.50 -1.11 5.29
N ALA A 130 24.25 -2.40 5.04
CA ALA A 130 22.93 -2.92 4.64
C ALA A 130 21.91 -2.78 5.79
N ALA A 131 22.31 -3.12 7.04
CA ALA A 131 21.45 -2.93 8.20
C ALA A 131 21.10 -1.45 8.43
N ALA A 132 22.09 -0.55 8.33
CA ALA A 132 21.86 0.88 8.47
C ALA A 132 20.94 1.42 7.37
N ALA A 133 21.06 0.97 6.12
CA ALA A 133 20.19 1.36 5.03
C ALA A 133 18.76 0.81 5.22
N GLY A 134 18.62 -0.44 5.67
CA GLY A 134 17.31 -1.03 6.00
C GLY A 134 16.61 -0.31 7.14
N LEU A 135 17.33 0.05 8.22
CA LEU A 135 16.76 0.84 9.31
C LEU A 135 16.48 2.29 8.88
N SER A 136 17.27 2.87 7.97
CA SER A 136 16.95 4.19 7.40
C SER A 136 15.68 4.16 6.54
N LEU A 137 15.40 3.05 5.85
CA LEU A 137 14.11 2.81 5.20
C LEU A 137 12.99 2.66 6.26
N ALA A 138 13.22 1.84 7.29
CA ALA A 138 12.26 1.57 8.35
C ALA A 138 11.75 2.84 9.05
N PHE A 139 12.66 3.79 9.31
CA PHE A 139 12.36 5.01 10.07
C PHE A 139 12.19 6.24 9.18
N ALA A 140 12.16 6.07 7.85
CA ALA A 140 11.71 7.10 6.92
C ALA A 140 10.24 7.43 7.20
N PRO A 141 9.86 8.71 7.39
CA PRO A 141 8.55 9.05 7.95
C PRO A 141 7.38 8.52 7.12
N LEU A 142 7.44 8.59 5.80
CA LEU A 142 6.38 8.07 4.94
C LEU A 142 6.27 6.54 5.05
N PHE A 143 7.40 5.83 5.08
CA PHE A 143 7.43 4.38 5.17
C PHE A 143 6.93 3.89 6.54
N TRP A 144 7.39 4.54 7.61
CA TRP A 144 6.95 4.25 8.97
C TRP A 144 5.45 4.54 9.14
N GLY A 145 4.96 5.69 8.67
CA GLY A 145 3.54 6.04 8.73
C GLY A 145 2.64 4.95 8.13
N GLN A 146 3.01 4.40 6.97
CA GLN A 146 2.27 3.33 6.31
C GLN A 146 2.37 1.96 7.01
N ALA A 147 3.34 1.76 7.89
CA ALA A 147 3.45 0.55 8.70
C ALA A 147 2.47 0.51 9.89
N LEU A 148 1.81 1.63 10.21
CA LEU A 148 1.02 1.80 11.45
C LEU A 148 -0.49 1.74 11.24
N ILE A 149 -0.97 1.69 10.00
CA ILE A 149 -2.37 1.88 9.62
C ILE A 149 -2.84 0.81 8.63
N SER A 150 -4.14 0.65 8.51
CA SER A 150 -4.79 -0.33 7.62
C SER A 150 -4.81 0.17 6.19
N GLU A 151 -3.69 -0.02 5.47
CA GLU A 151 -3.52 0.41 4.08
C GLU A 151 -2.77 -0.63 3.24
N VAL A 152 -3.00 -0.61 1.93
CA VAL A 152 -2.42 -1.57 0.97
C VAL A 152 -0.92 -1.36 0.76
N TYR A 153 -0.39 -0.17 1.06
CA TYR A 153 0.95 0.27 0.66
C TYR A 153 2.09 -0.47 1.36
N ALA A 154 1.91 -0.82 2.64
CA ALA A 154 2.91 -1.61 3.37
C ALA A 154 3.04 -3.03 2.80
N LEU A 155 1.92 -3.68 2.47
CA LEU A 155 1.90 -5.01 1.85
C LEU A 155 2.51 -4.96 0.44
N ASN A 156 2.14 -3.95 -0.34
CA ASN A 156 2.74 -3.73 -1.66
C ASN A 156 4.26 -3.55 -1.56
N SER A 157 4.73 -2.76 -0.59
CA SER A 157 6.17 -2.56 -0.32
C SER A 157 6.89 -3.86 0.01
N ALA A 158 6.25 -4.78 0.75
CA ALA A 158 6.79 -6.12 1.00
C ALA A 158 7.01 -6.90 -0.31
N PHE A 159 5.99 -6.97 -1.16
CA PHE A 159 6.11 -7.65 -2.46
C PHE A 159 7.19 -7.02 -3.35
N LEU A 160 7.28 -5.68 -3.39
CA LEU A 160 8.30 -5.00 -4.20
C LEU A 160 9.72 -5.24 -3.68
N ALA A 161 9.92 -5.25 -2.37
CA ALA A 161 11.22 -5.56 -1.76
C ALA A 161 11.62 -7.03 -2.01
N ILE A 162 10.68 -7.99 -1.87
CA ILE A 162 10.89 -9.40 -2.19
C ILE A 162 11.20 -9.57 -3.67
N LEU A 163 10.49 -8.89 -4.56
CA LEU A 163 10.74 -8.90 -6.00
C LEU A 163 12.16 -8.43 -6.32
N LEU A 164 12.55 -7.27 -5.79
CA LEU A 164 13.88 -6.70 -6.04
C LEU A 164 14.98 -7.63 -5.55
N TRP A 165 14.83 -8.20 -4.34
CA TRP A 165 15.73 -9.20 -3.82
C TRP A 165 15.80 -10.46 -4.71
N SER A 166 14.65 -10.96 -5.16
CA SER A 166 14.57 -12.15 -6.02
C SER A 166 15.30 -11.93 -7.35
N LEU A 167 15.12 -10.78 -7.98
CA LEU A 167 15.76 -10.41 -9.24
C LEU A 167 17.28 -10.28 -9.09
N LEU A 168 17.76 -9.56 -8.07
CA LEU A 168 19.18 -9.33 -7.87
C LEU A 168 19.93 -10.57 -7.34
N SER A 169 19.24 -11.44 -6.61
CA SER A 169 19.78 -12.73 -6.14
C SER A 169 19.73 -13.84 -7.20
N GLY A 170 19.22 -13.56 -8.40
CA GLY A 170 19.10 -14.54 -9.49
C GLY A 170 18.20 -15.73 -9.17
N ARG A 171 17.12 -15.51 -8.37
CA ARG A 171 16.12 -16.53 -8.03
C ARG A 171 15.32 -16.95 -9.26
N SER A 172 14.45 -17.96 -9.08
CA SER A 172 13.60 -18.48 -10.16
C SER A 172 12.80 -17.37 -10.83
N PRO A 173 12.83 -17.21 -12.16
CA PRO A 173 12.02 -16.27 -12.89
C PRO A 173 10.52 -16.48 -12.65
N LEU A 174 10.08 -17.74 -12.49
CA LEU A 174 8.70 -18.06 -12.15
C LEU A 174 8.30 -17.40 -10.83
N LEU A 175 9.14 -17.54 -9.79
CA LEU A 175 8.89 -16.91 -8.49
C LEU A 175 8.84 -15.39 -8.58
N SER A 176 9.80 -14.78 -9.30
CA SER A 176 9.80 -13.32 -9.51
C SER A 176 8.56 -12.84 -10.23
N GLY A 177 8.06 -13.60 -11.22
CA GLY A 177 6.80 -13.30 -11.91
C GLY A 177 5.62 -13.39 -10.97
N ILE A 178 5.49 -14.47 -10.18
CA ILE A 178 4.41 -14.64 -9.18
C ILE A 178 4.40 -13.45 -8.21
N ILE A 179 5.55 -13.06 -7.68
CA ILE A 179 5.66 -11.95 -6.73
C ILE A 179 5.20 -10.64 -7.38
N LEU A 180 5.60 -10.37 -8.63
CA LEU A 180 5.13 -9.17 -9.33
C LEU A 180 3.61 -9.21 -9.57
N GLY A 181 3.05 -10.36 -9.95
CA GLY A 181 1.60 -10.51 -10.11
C GLY A 181 0.84 -10.25 -8.81
N LEU A 182 1.31 -10.80 -7.67
CA LEU A 182 0.74 -10.52 -6.35
C LEU A 182 0.89 -9.04 -5.95
N ALA A 183 2.01 -8.40 -6.29
CA ALA A 183 2.18 -6.97 -6.08
C ALA A 183 1.16 -6.14 -6.88
N ILE A 184 0.92 -6.48 -8.16
CA ILE A 184 -0.06 -5.79 -9.01
C ILE A 184 -1.50 -5.97 -8.47
N THR A 185 -1.84 -7.16 -7.97
CA THR A 185 -3.15 -7.41 -7.34
C THR A 185 -3.27 -6.85 -5.93
N THR A 186 -2.18 -6.34 -5.36
CA THR A 186 -2.17 -5.56 -4.12
C THR A 186 -2.23 -4.06 -4.43
N HIS A 187 -1.53 -3.56 -5.48
CA HIS A 187 -1.62 -2.17 -5.91
C HIS A 187 -1.15 -2.03 -7.36
N LEU A 188 -1.98 -1.41 -8.20
CA LEU A 188 -1.78 -1.35 -9.66
C LEU A 188 -0.47 -0.65 -10.07
N SER A 189 0.02 0.33 -9.29
CA SER A 189 1.30 1.00 -9.58
C SER A 189 2.51 0.06 -9.60
N SER A 190 2.40 -1.16 -9.06
CA SER A 190 3.42 -2.20 -9.15
C SER A 190 3.74 -2.61 -10.58
N LEU A 191 2.85 -2.33 -11.54
CA LEU A 191 3.09 -2.53 -12.96
C LEU A 191 4.33 -1.76 -13.46
N ILE A 192 4.66 -0.64 -12.83
CA ILE A 192 5.88 0.16 -13.10
C ILE A 192 7.17 -0.67 -12.89
N MET A 193 7.12 -1.73 -12.07
CA MET A 193 8.27 -2.63 -11.87
C MET A 193 8.50 -3.60 -13.05
N LEU A 194 7.53 -3.78 -13.94
CA LEU A 194 7.64 -4.76 -15.04
C LEU A 194 8.85 -4.50 -15.95
N PRO A 195 9.12 -3.28 -16.44
CA PRO A 195 10.33 -3.00 -17.24
C PRO A 195 11.63 -3.34 -16.48
N LEU A 196 11.70 -2.99 -15.18
CA LEU A 196 12.86 -3.33 -14.34
C LEU A 196 13.04 -4.84 -14.26
N ALA A 197 11.98 -5.60 -14.01
CA ALA A 197 12.02 -7.05 -13.90
C ALA A 197 12.49 -7.71 -15.21
N LEU A 198 12.02 -7.22 -16.36
CA LEU A 198 12.45 -7.71 -17.67
C LEU A 198 13.91 -7.34 -17.98
N VAL A 199 14.35 -6.13 -17.62
CA VAL A 199 15.75 -5.69 -17.78
C VAL A 199 16.69 -6.52 -16.92
N LEU A 200 16.32 -6.87 -15.69
CA LEU A 200 17.16 -7.64 -14.78
C LEU A 200 17.10 -9.15 -15.03
N SER A 201 16.07 -9.64 -15.72
CA SER A 201 15.94 -11.05 -16.11
C SER A 201 16.66 -11.35 -17.42
N ALA A 202 17.22 -12.54 -17.55
CA ALA A 202 17.77 -13.00 -18.84
C ALA A 202 16.63 -13.19 -19.86
N ARG A 203 16.81 -12.68 -21.08
CA ARG A 203 15.79 -12.71 -22.15
C ARG A 203 15.26 -14.13 -22.43
N SER A 204 16.11 -15.12 -22.37
CA SER A 204 15.75 -16.55 -22.52
C SER A 204 14.78 -17.08 -21.46
N ARG A 205 14.61 -16.35 -20.35
CA ARG A 205 13.74 -16.73 -19.21
C ARG A 205 12.44 -15.91 -19.12
N TRP A 206 12.18 -15.00 -20.06
CA TRP A 206 11.00 -14.14 -20.03
C TRP A 206 9.68 -14.92 -20.06
N VAL A 207 9.62 -16.00 -20.85
CA VAL A 207 8.41 -16.85 -20.92
C VAL A 207 8.07 -17.40 -19.53
N ILE A 208 9.07 -17.94 -18.81
CA ILE A 208 8.88 -18.48 -17.44
C ILE A 208 8.45 -17.37 -16.48
N PHE A 209 9.04 -16.18 -16.61
CA PHE A 209 8.66 -15.01 -15.81
C PHE A 209 7.21 -14.59 -16.09
N ILE A 210 6.79 -14.53 -17.35
CA ILE A 210 5.42 -14.19 -17.75
C ILE A 210 4.43 -15.25 -17.25
N CYS A 211 4.73 -16.53 -17.34
CA CYS A 211 3.92 -17.60 -16.74
C CYS A 211 3.74 -17.37 -15.22
N GLY A 212 4.82 -17.03 -14.53
CA GLY A 212 4.75 -16.67 -13.13
C GLY A 212 3.89 -15.43 -12.87
N LEU A 213 4.03 -14.40 -13.69
CA LEU A 213 3.22 -13.18 -13.60
C LEU A 213 1.72 -13.50 -13.73
N LEU A 214 1.34 -14.30 -14.72
CA LEU A 214 -0.05 -14.74 -14.91
C LEU A 214 -0.58 -15.53 -13.72
N LEU A 215 0.25 -16.42 -13.13
CA LEU A 215 -0.11 -17.13 -11.90
C LEU A 215 -0.31 -16.16 -10.72
N GLY A 216 0.55 -15.15 -10.59
CA GLY A 216 0.41 -14.14 -9.55
C GLY A 216 -0.78 -13.20 -9.71
N LEU A 217 -1.34 -13.08 -10.93
CA LEU A 217 -2.55 -12.33 -11.23
C LEU A 217 -3.85 -13.11 -10.97
N LEU A 218 -3.79 -14.41 -10.66
CA LEU A 218 -4.99 -15.24 -10.42
C LEU A 218 -5.95 -14.66 -9.35
N PRO A 219 -5.52 -13.94 -8.30
CA PRO A 219 -6.45 -13.31 -7.37
C PRO A 219 -7.49 -12.40 -8.03
N LEU A 220 -7.20 -11.78 -9.20
CA LEU A 220 -8.19 -10.98 -9.93
C LEU A 220 -9.43 -11.78 -10.37
N LEU A 221 -9.30 -13.08 -10.55
CA LEU A 221 -10.40 -13.97 -10.91
C LEU A 221 -11.38 -14.23 -9.75
N THR A 222 -11.03 -13.86 -8.52
CA THR A 222 -11.94 -13.95 -7.37
C THR A 222 -12.98 -12.83 -7.35
N LEU A 223 -12.68 -11.67 -7.94
CA LEU A 223 -13.54 -10.49 -7.91
C LEU A 223 -14.96 -10.72 -8.45
N PRO A 224 -15.19 -11.45 -9.58
CA PRO A 224 -16.54 -11.78 -10.04
C PRO A 224 -17.36 -12.61 -9.07
N PHE A 225 -16.70 -13.44 -8.26
CA PHE A 225 -17.37 -14.25 -7.24
C PHE A 225 -17.70 -13.42 -5.99
N LEU A 226 -16.77 -12.56 -5.57
CA LEU A 226 -16.98 -11.63 -4.45
C LEU A 226 -18.09 -10.61 -4.75
N ALA A 227 -18.25 -10.19 -5.99
CA ALA A 227 -19.32 -9.28 -6.41
C ALA A 227 -20.72 -9.83 -6.15
N ARG A 228 -20.88 -11.16 -6.07
CA ARG A 228 -22.17 -11.83 -5.80
C ARG A 228 -22.46 -12.01 -4.31
N SER A 229 -21.56 -11.55 -3.44
CA SER A 229 -21.76 -11.61 -1.99
C SER A 229 -22.85 -10.62 -1.54
N SER A 230 -23.33 -10.77 -0.31
CA SER A 230 -24.20 -9.78 0.35
C SER A 230 -23.45 -8.62 0.97
N SER A 231 -22.15 -8.43 0.68
CA SER A 231 -21.34 -7.34 1.22
C SER A 231 -21.93 -5.97 0.87
N PRO A 232 -21.92 -4.98 1.77
CA PRO A 232 -22.27 -3.61 1.43
C PRO A 232 -21.24 -2.96 0.50
N VAL A 233 -20.00 -3.46 0.50
CA VAL A 233 -18.88 -2.92 -0.26
C VAL A 233 -18.65 -3.77 -1.50
N VAL A 234 -19.21 -3.35 -2.64
CA VAL A 234 -18.96 -3.95 -3.95
C VAL A 234 -18.90 -2.85 -5.00
N TRP A 235 -17.69 -2.60 -5.52
CA TRP A 235 -17.45 -1.55 -6.52
C TRP A 235 -17.52 -2.07 -7.95
N GLY A 236 -18.16 -1.33 -8.83
CA GLY A 236 -18.06 -1.45 -10.29
C GLY A 236 -18.73 -2.67 -10.92
N ASP A 237 -19.53 -3.42 -10.20
CA ASP A 237 -20.16 -4.68 -10.64
C ASP A 237 -19.22 -5.62 -11.42
N PRO A 238 -18.15 -6.16 -10.81
CA PRO A 238 -17.23 -7.05 -11.49
C PRO A 238 -17.80 -8.46 -11.76
N SER A 239 -19.10 -8.69 -11.54
CA SER A 239 -19.79 -9.90 -12.01
C SER A 239 -19.93 -9.93 -13.53
N THR A 240 -19.86 -8.77 -14.18
CA THR A 240 -19.82 -8.59 -15.65
C THR A 240 -18.39 -8.38 -16.14
N LEU A 241 -18.12 -8.75 -17.42
CA LEU A 241 -16.79 -8.52 -17.99
C LEU A 241 -16.45 -7.03 -18.09
N SER A 242 -17.42 -6.19 -18.42
CA SER A 242 -17.24 -4.72 -18.50
C SER A 242 -16.94 -4.12 -17.13
N GLY A 243 -17.68 -4.51 -16.09
CA GLY A 243 -17.46 -4.05 -14.73
C GLY A 243 -16.14 -4.58 -14.16
N TRP A 244 -15.79 -5.84 -14.44
CA TRP A 244 -14.49 -6.38 -14.04
C TRP A 244 -13.32 -5.62 -14.69
N LEU A 245 -13.37 -5.36 -16.02
CA LEU A 245 -12.35 -4.57 -16.71
C LEU A 245 -12.28 -3.13 -16.18
N TRP A 246 -13.43 -2.51 -15.93
CA TRP A 246 -13.50 -1.17 -15.34
C TRP A 246 -12.80 -1.11 -13.98
N LEU A 247 -13.07 -2.11 -13.12
CA LEU A 247 -12.49 -2.20 -11.78
C LEU A 247 -10.98 -2.44 -11.84
N VAL A 248 -10.54 -3.54 -12.48
CA VAL A 248 -9.12 -3.97 -12.44
C VAL A 248 -8.19 -3.01 -13.19
N SER A 249 -8.71 -2.24 -14.14
CA SER A 249 -7.91 -1.23 -14.83
C SER A 249 -7.76 0.06 -14.01
N GLY A 250 -8.51 0.26 -12.93
CA GLY A 250 -8.51 1.51 -12.18
C GLY A 250 -9.13 2.67 -12.97
N ARG A 251 -10.11 2.39 -13.86
CA ARG A 251 -10.67 3.36 -14.80
C ARG A 251 -11.24 4.62 -14.12
N LEU A 252 -11.76 4.47 -12.91
CA LEU A 252 -12.26 5.59 -12.08
C LEU A 252 -11.21 6.70 -11.93
N TYR A 253 -9.94 6.33 -11.83
CA TYR A 253 -8.84 7.24 -11.50
C TYR A 253 -8.08 7.78 -12.71
N TYR A 254 -8.49 7.46 -13.96
CA TYR A 254 -7.77 7.95 -15.16
C TYR A 254 -7.77 9.47 -15.27
N ALA A 255 -8.84 10.13 -14.85
CA ALA A 255 -8.93 11.58 -14.84
C ALA A 255 -7.93 12.26 -13.87
N ASN A 256 -7.47 11.52 -12.85
CA ASN A 256 -6.49 12.04 -11.89
C ASN A 256 -5.07 12.06 -12.47
N LEU A 257 -4.79 11.30 -13.54
CA LEU A 257 -3.49 11.32 -14.21
C LEU A 257 -3.47 12.45 -15.24
N ARG A 258 -3.09 13.64 -14.80
CA ARG A 258 -3.08 14.86 -15.62
C ARG A 258 -1.92 15.78 -15.24
N LEU A 259 -1.59 16.70 -16.14
CA LEU A 259 -0.66 17.79 -15.83
C LEU A 259 -1.29 18.70 -14.76
N PRO A 260 -0.59 19.01 -13.67
CA PRO A 260 -1.04 20.02 -12.72
C PRO A 260 -1.03 21.41 -13.41
N GLU A 261 -1.93 22.29 -12.98
CA GLU A 261 -1.90 23.70 -13.41
C GLU A 261 -0.61 24.39 -12.95
N ASN A 262 -0.17 25.46 -13.64
CA ASN A 262 1.15 26.07 -13.41
C ASN A 262 1.40 26.45 -11.93
N SER A 263 0.42 27.02 -11.24
CA SER A 263 0.50 27.36 -9.81
C SER A 263 0.55 26.13 -8.92
N GLU A 264 -0.23 25.12 -9.23
CA GLU A 264 -0.29 23.84 -8.53
C GLU A 264 1.01 23.03 -8.77
N ALA A 265 1.55 23.05 -9.98
CA ALA A 265 2.78 22.33 -10.33
C ALA A 265 3.96 22.75 -9.45
N LEU A 266 4.13 24.05 -9.18
CA LEU A 266 5.19 24.54 -8.32
C LEU A 266 5.00 24.10 -6.86
N LEU A 267 3.78 24.17 -6.33
CA LEU A 267 3.46 23.72 -4.98
C LEU A 267 3.69 22.20 -4.84
N ARG A 268 3.27 21.41 -5.82
CA ARG A 268 3.53 19.96 -5.84
C ARG A 268 5.01 19.65 -5.93
N LEU A 269 5.77 20.34 -6.77
CA LEU A 269 7.21 20.15 -6.86
C LEU A 269 7.88 20.42 -5.51
N PHE A 270 7.49 21.51 -4.85
CA PHE A 270 8.00 21.84 -3.52
C PHE A 270 7.60 20.77 -2.49
N TYR A 271 6.33 20.35 -2.48
CA TYR A 271 5.82 19.33 -1.57
C TYR A 271 6.53 17.98 -1.76
N PHE A 272 6.61 17.47 -3.01
CA PHE A 272 7.31 16.22 -3.31
C PHE A 272 8.80 16.30 -3.00
N GLY A 273 9.45 17.41 -3.38
CA GLY A 273 10.88 17.64 -3.08
C GLY A 273 11.16 17.69 -1.58
N ARG A 274 10.35 18.44 -0.82
CA ARG A 274 10.45 18.50 0.64
C ARG A 274 10.24 17.11 1.27
N THR A 275 9.18 16.42 0.89
CA THR A 275 8.87 15.08 1.43
C THR A 275 9.98 14.09 1.11
N LEU A 276 10.51 14.10 -0.13
CA LEU A 276 11.63 13.26 -0.52
C LEU A 276 12.87 13.53 0.34
N LEU A 277 13.21 14.79 0.56
CA LEU A 277 14.35 15.16 1.41
C LEU A 277 14.16 14.71 2.86
N GLN A 278 12.94 14.81 3.38
CA GLN A 278 12.62 14.39 4.75
C GLN A 278 12.83 12.90 4.98
N GLN A 279 12.63 12.03 3.97
CA GLN A 279 12.74 10.59 4.14
C GLN A 279 14.10 10.17 4.70
N TRP A 280 15.18 10.85 4.31
CA TRP A 280 16.54 10.58 4.78
C TRP A 280 17.28 11.86 5.21
N LEU A 281 16.54 12.84 5.75
CA LEU A 281 17.05 14.12 6.31
C LEU A 281 17.97 14.89 5.35
N GLY A 282 17.76 14.79 4.05
CA GLY A 282 18.63 15.39 3.03
C GLY A 282 20.01 14.71 2.95
N VAL A 283 20.69 14.51 4.07
CA VAL A 283 22.04 13.92 4.12
C VAL A 283 22.09 12.50 3.57
N GLY A 284 21.06 11.69 3.76
CA GLY A 284 21.00 10.33 3.21
C GLY A 284 21.05 10.31 1.68
N TRP A 285 20.50 11.31 1.02
CA TRP A 285 20.56 11.43 -0.43
C TRP A 285 21.98 11.69 -0.96
N LEU A 286 22.85 12.34 -0.18
CA LEU A 286 24.27 12.45 -0.51
C LEU A 286 24.93 11.08 -0.53
N PHE A 287 24.57 10.19 0.41
CA PHE A 287 25.07 8.79 0.40
C PHE A 287 24.49 7.98 -0.77
N VAL A 288 23.25 8.22 -1.20
CA VAL A 288 22.72 7.62 -2.43
C VAL A 288 23.57 8.04 -3.63
N ILE A 289 23.90 9.31 -3.77
CA ILE A 289 24.78 9.84 -4.84
C ILE A 289 26.17 9.18 -4.77
N LEU A 290 26.77 9.09 -3.58
CA LEU A 290 28.03 8.38 -3.37
C LEU A 290 27.92 6.88 -3.73
N GLY A 291 26.78 6.26 -3.46
CA GLY A 291 26.50 4.87 -3.85
C GLY A 291 26.41 4.70 -5.36
N ILE A 292 25.77 5.61 -6.08
CA ILE A 292 25.68 5.64 -7.54
C ILE A 292 27.08 5.70 -8.17
N THR A 293 27.97 6.55 -7.64
CA THR A 293 29.32 6.78 -8.15
C THR A 293 30.32 5.71 -7.70
N SER A 294 29.98 4.85 -6.74
CA SER A 294 30.90 3.89 -6.12
C SER A 294 31.27 2.70 -7.01
N ASN A 295 30.53 2.44 -8.08
CA ASN A 295 30.64 1.24 -8.94
C ASN A 295 30.50 -0.11 -8.19
N LEU A 296 29.99 -0.09 -6.96
CA LEU A 296 29.74 -1.29 -6.15
C LEU A 296 28.55 -2.11 -6.64
N LEU A 297 27.65 -1.51 -7.39
CA LEU A 297 26.60 -2.16 -8.15
C LEU A 297 26.97 -2.18 -9.65
N VAL A 298 26.47 -3.19 -10.37
CA VAL A 298 26.63 -3.25 -11.82
C VAL A 298 25.93 -2.04 -12.43
N LYS A 299 26.58 -1.30 -13.32
CA LYS A 299 26.07 -0.08 -13.95
C LYS A 299 24.65 -0.25 -14.52
N ARG A 300 24.37 -1.40 -15.17
CA ARG A 300 23.02 -1.72 -15.69
C ARG A 300 21.97 -1.76 -14.57
N VAL A 301 22.31 -2.36 -13.42
CA VAL A 301 21.42 -2.40 -12.24
C VAL A 301 21.19 -1.00 -11.72
N THR A 302 22.26 -0.23 -11.48
CA THR A 302 22.19 1.15 -10.99
C THR A 302 21.27 2.02 -11.88
N LEU A 303 21.48 1.99 -13.19
CA LEU A 303 20.65 2.75 -14.14
C LEU A 303 19.20 2.29 -14.15
N ALA A 304 18.95 0.99 -14.06
CA ALA A 304 17.60 0.45 -14.01
C ALA A 304 16.86 0.87 -12.73
N LEU A 305 17.52 0.87 -11.57
CA LEU A 305 16.95 1.34 -10.30
C LEU A 305 16.62 2.82 -10.35
N ILE A 306 17.54 3.66 -10.86
CA ILE A 306 17.34 5.11 -10.99
C ILE A 306 16.17 5.38 -11.92
N PHE A 307 16.15 4.76 -13.10
CA PHE A 307 15.10 4.98 -14.10
C PHE A 307 13.72 4.61 -13.56
N THR A 308 13.60 3.43 -12.91
CA THR A 308 12.33 3.00 -12.32
C THR A 308 11.90 3.90 -11.16
N GLY A 309 12.83 4.34 -10.31
CA GLY A 309 12.54 5.31 -9.24
C GLY A 309 12.07 6.66 -9.79
N LEU A 310 12.64 7.14 -10.89
CA LEU A 310 12.17 8.35 -11.56
C LEU A 310 10.77 8.20 -12.15
N ILE A 311 10.42 7.02 -12.68
CA ILE A 311 9.05 6.76 -13.16
C ILE A 311 8.06 6.85 -11.99
N TYR A 312 8.37 6.28 -10.82
CA TYR A 312 7.50 6.40 -9.64
C TYR A 312 7.36 7.85 -9.18
N LEU A 313 8.46 8.62 -9.18
CA LEU A 313 8.42 10.04 -8.84
C LEU A 313 7.53 10.84 -9.82
N LEU A 314 7.69 10.61 -11.13
CA LEU A 314 6.89 11.26 -12.16
C LEU A 314 5.42 10.82 -12.09
N TYR A 315 5.17 9.51 -11.88
CA TYR A 315 3.81 9.01 -11.71
C TYR A 315 3.10 9.72 -10.55
N GLY A 316 3.70 9.78 -9.37
CA GLY A 316 3.12 10.47 -8.23
C GLY A 316 2.95 11.98 -8.48
N PHE A 317 3.90 12.62 -9.16
CA PHE A 317 3.79 14.04 -9.49
C PHE A 317 2.59 14.36 -10.40
N PHE A 318 2.28 13.50 -11.38
CA PHE A 318 1.16 13.68 -12.31
C PHE A 318 -0.16 13.09 -11.79
N TYR A 319 -0.13 12.24 -10.79
CA TYR A 319 -1.32 11.63 -10.20
C TYR A 319 -1.93 12.56 -9.13
N GLN A 320 -3.08 13.18 -9.46
CA GLN A 320 -3.69 14.27 -8.69
C GLN A 320 -4.64 13.73 -7.61
N THR A 321 -4.09 13.02 -6.61
CA THR A 321 -4.80 12.58 -5.40
C THR A 321 -4.09 13.10 -4.15
N GLU A 322 -4.76 13.12 -3.01
CA GLU A 322 -4.21 13.58 -1.74
C GLU A 322 -3.06 12.68 -1.26
N ASP A 323 -3.19 11.38 -1.49
CA ASP A 323 -2.23 10.34 -1.12
C ASP A 323 -1.16 10.08 -2.18
N ALA A 324 -1.14 10.82 -3.30
CA ALA A 324 -0.17 10.60 -4.39
C ALA A 324 1.28 10.52 -3.92
N ILE A 325 1.61 11.13 -2.78
CA ILE A 325 2.95 11.14 -2.18
C ILE A 325 3.42 9.73 -1.76
N VAL A 326 2.50 8.79 -1.48
CA VAL A 326 2.84 7.40 -1.10
C VAL A 326 3.51 6.63 -2.24
N THR A 327 3.39 7.12 -3.48
CA THR A 327 4.12 6.59 -4.64
C THR A 327 5.66 6.72 -4.51
N LEU A 328 6.16 7.47 -3.53
CA LEU A 328 7.58 7.51 -3.19
C LEU A 328 8.07 6.26 -2.44
N LEU A 329 7.20 5.45 -1.87
CA LEU A 329 7.59 4.23 -1.13
C LEU A 329 8.42 3.25 -1.99
N PRO A 330 7.99 2.88 -3.21
CA PRO A 330 8.79 2.03 -4.09
C PRO A 330 10.16 2.64 -4.44
N LEU A 331 10.24 3.97 -4.60
CA LEU A 331 11.51 4.65 -4.86
C LEU A 331 12.50 4.46 -3.69
N LEU A 332 12.03 4.57 -2.43
CA LEU A 332 12.88 4.35 -1.26
C LEU A 332 13.40 2.91 -1.21
N ILE A 333 12.57 1.92 -1.53
CA ILE A 333 12.98 0.51 -1.62
C ILE A 333 14.04 0.32 -2.71
N LEU A 334 13.83 0.88 -3.90
CA LEU A 334 14.76 0.80 -5.03
C LEU A 334 16.12 1.44 -4.72
N PHE A 335 16.13 2.49 -3.89
CA PHE A 335 17.35 3.24 -3.58
C PHE A 335 18.06 2.76 -2.31
N SER A 336 17.46 1.86 -1.53
CA SER A 336 18.10 1.27 -0.34
C SER A 336 19.47 0.60 -0.64
N PRO A 337 19.65 -0.17 -1.73
CA PRO A 337 20.97 -0.74 -2.05
C PRO A 337 21.99 0.34 -2.46
N LEU A 338 21.55 1.44 -3.07
CA LEU A 338 22.41 2.58 -3.39
C LEU A 338 22.85 3.33 -2.11
N LEU A 339 21.91 3.52 -1.17
CA LEU A 339 22.21 4.08 0.15
C LEU A 339 23.25 3.23 0.90
N ALA A 340 23.07 1.89 0.91
CA ALA A 340 24.02 0.97 1.52
C ALA A 340 25.40 1.04 0.85
N ALA A 341 25.46 1.17 -0.47
CA ALA A 341 26.72 1.34 -1.20
C ALA A 341 27.45 2.62 -0.76
N GLY A 342 26.72 3.72 -0.54
CA GLY A 342 27.30 4.96 0.01
C GLY A 342 27.76 4.79 1.46
N PHE A 343 26.95 4.17 2.31
CA PHE A 343 27.24 3.90 3.73
C PHE A 343 28.47 3.02 3.94
N SER A 344 28.82 2.20 2.97
CA SER A 344 30.02 1.37 3.03
C SER A 344 31.32 2.15 3.23
N LYS A 345 31.32 3.45 2.91
CA LYS A 345 32.46 4.37 3.08
C LYS A 345 32.70 4.77 4.53
N ILE A 346 31.65 4.78 5.36
CA ILE A 346 31.72 5.28 6.74
C ILE A 346 31.51 4.19 7.81
N GLY A 347 31.26 2.93 7.40
CA GLY A 347 31.15 1.79 8.31
C GLY A 347 30.04 1.98 9.38
N ALA A 348 30.37 1.78 10.65
CA ALA A 348 29.41 1.87 11.77
C ALA A 348 28.78 3.27 11.94
N TRP A 349 29.42 4.34 11.48
CA TRP A 349 28.83 5.68 11.50
C TRP A 349 27.57 5.81 10.64
N SER A 350 27.31 4.86 9.75
CA SER A 350 26.05 4.82 8.98
C SER A 350 24.80 4.67 9.86
N PHE A 351 24.92 4.14 11.08
CA PHE A 351 23.81 4.04 12.03
C PHE A 351 23.36 5.39 12.61
N VAL A 352 24.13 6.45 12.43
CA VAL A 352 23.72 7.80 12.86
C VAL A 352 22.46 8.24 12.14
N LEU A 353 22.31 7.95 10.83
CA LEU A 353 21.11 8.35 10.08
C LEU A 353 19.84 7.67 10.59
N PRO A 354 19.72 6.33 10.67
CA PRO A 354 18.51 5.70 11.18
C PRO A 354 18.23 6.06 12.64
N LEU A 355 19.24 6.28 13.49
CA LEU A 355 19.03 6.74 14.84
C LEU A 355 18.43 8.16 14.88
N LEU A 356 18.93 9.08 14.06
CA LEU A 356 18.36 10.43 13.95
C LEU A 356 16.92 10.38 13.41
N LEU A 357 16.65 9.56 12.38
CA LEU A 357 15.30 9.38 11.84
C LEU A 357 14.34 8.84 12.92
N LEU A 358 14.77 7.86 13.70
CA LEU A 358 14.00 7.33 14.82
C LEU A 358 13.68 8.42 15.84
N LEU A 359 14.67 9.16 16.30
CA LEU A 359 14.50 10.19 17.34
C LEU A 359 13.63 11.36 16.87
N VAL A 360 13.82 11.83 15.63
CA VAL A 360 13.10 12.98 15.09
C VAL A 360 11.63 12.64 14.82
N ASN A 361 11.35 11.43 14.33
CA ASN A 361 10.01 11.06 13.86
C ASN A 361 9.18 10.32 14.93
N PHE A 362 9.80 9.79 16.01
CA PHE A 362 9.12 8.92 16.97
C PHE A 362 7.85 9.56 17.55
N HIS A 363 7.94 10.80 18.02
CA HIS A 363 6.80 11.46 18.64
C HIS A 363 5.69 11.77 17.65
N ALA A 364 6.03 12.21 16.45
CA ALA A 364 5.08 12.58 15.41
C ALA A 364 4.35 11.37 14.80
N LEU A 365 5.02 10.20 14.74
CA LEU A 365 4.47 8.97 14.18
C LEU A 365 3.96 7.98 15.23
N ASN A 366 4.04 8.31 16.52
CA ASN A 366 3.49 7.43 17.55
C ASN A 366 1.97 7.54 17.61
N LEU A 367 1.28 6.56 17.05
CA LEU A 367 -0.18 6.45 17.02
C LEU A 367 -0.75 5.57 18.15
N HIS A 368 0.06 5.17 19.15
CA HIS A 368 -0.38 4.26 20.21
C HIS A 368 -1.62 4.74 21.00
N GLN A 369 -1.82 6.05 21.07
CA GLN A 369 -2.97 6.67 21.73
C GLN A 369 -3.99 7.27 20.75
N GLU A 370 -3.85 7.00 19.44
CA GLU A 370 -4.73 7.54 18.41
C GLU A 370 -6.07 6.78 18.42
N GLN A 371 -7.13 7.43 18.89
CA GLN A 371 -8.49 6.90 18.98
C GLN A 371 -9.52 7.98 18.63
N SER A 372 -9.15 8.98 17.83
CA SER A 372 -10.02 10.11 17.53
C SER A 372 -11.24 9.74 16.69
N ILE A 373 -11.17 8.69 15.88
CA ILE A 373 -12.20 8.34 14.90
C ILE A 373 -13.38 7.62 15.55
N ARG A 374 -13.14 6.68 16.47
CA ARG A 374 -14.22 5.92 17.13
C ARG A 374 -15.27 6.82 17.81
N PRO A 375 -14.91 7.80 18.67
CA PRO A 375 -15.90 8.66 19.31
C PRO A 375 -16.71 9.49 18.29
N LEU A 376 -16.11 9.90 17.17
CA LEU A 376 -16.80 10.66 16.13
C LEU A 376 -17.84 9.80 15.40
N ALA A 377 -17.47 8.58 15.02
CA ALA A 377 -18.36 7.64 14.36
C ALA A 377 -19.51 7.22 15.29
N GLU A 378 -19.20 6.87 16.54
CA GLU A 378 -20.21 6.50 17.55
C GLU A 378 -21.17 7.65 17.83
N ALA A 379 -20.68 8.90 17.92
CA ALA A 379 -21.53 10.06 18.11
C ALA A 379 -22.53 10.24 16.96
N VAL A 380 -22.11 10.07 15.71
CA VAL A 380 -22.98 10.11 14.52
C VAL A 380 -24.02 8.99 14.58
N LEU A 381 -23.59 7.75 14.85
CA LEU A 381 -24.48 6.58 14.88
C LEU A 381 -25.49 6.65 16.03
N ILE A 382 -25.10 7.11 17.21
CA ILE A 382 -25.99 7.28 18.38
C ILE A 382 -27.01 8.41 18.17
N ALA A 383 -26.59 9.51 17.54
CA ALA A 383 -27.47 10.66 17.29
C ALA A 383 -28.51 10.42 16.19
N ALA A 384 -28.26 9.44 15.31
CA ALA A 384 -29.18 9.11 14.22
C ALA A 384 -30.49 8.49 14.75
N PRO A 385 -31.67 8.94 14.26
CA PRO A 385 -32.95 8.31 14.56
C PRO A 385 -32.95 6.81 14.17
N GLU A 386 -33.89 6.06 14.73
CA GLU A 386 -34.11 4.67 14.35
C GLU A 386 -34.48 4.57 12.86
N GLU A 387 -33.97 3.53 12.18
CA GLU A 387 -34.19 3.26 10.75
C GLU A 387 -33.83 4.40 9.78
N ALA A 388 -33.05 5.39 10.21
CA ALA A 388 -32.70 6.54 9.39
C ALA A 388 -31.80 6.15 8.19
N ILE A 389 -31.91 6.93 7.12
CA ILE A 389 -30.98 6.93 5.99
C ILE A 389 -29.91 7.99 6.25
N LEU A 390 -28.65 7.58 6.36
CA LEU A 390 -27.51 8.46 6.54
C LEU A 390 -26.84 8.72 5.19
N LEU A 391 -26.92 9.97 4.73
CA LEU A 391 -26.26 10.42 3.49
C LEU A 391 -24.89 11.01 3.82
N THR A 392 -23.83 10.43 3.24
CA THR A 392 -22.44 10.87 3.47
C THR A 392 -21.88 11.60 2.25
N PRO A 393 -20.97 12.57 2.44
CA PRO A 393 -20.39 13.35 1.34
C PRO A 393 -19.10 12.74 0.76
N GLY A 394 -18.83 11.43 0.89
CA GLY A 394 -17.66 10.77 0.31
C GLY A 394 -16.89 9.85 1.23
N ASP A 395 -15.79 9.36 0.72
CA ASP A 395 -15.04 8.18 1.15
C ASP A 395 -14.75 8.12 2.66
N GLN A 396 -14.15 9.17 3.21
CA GLN A 396 -13.74 9.19 4.61
C GLN A 396 -14.90 8.92 5.59
N SER A 397 -16.09 9.48 5.31
CA SER A 397 -17.27 9.30 6.16
C SER A 397 -17.91 7.93 5.94
N ILE A 398 -18.18 7.56 4.68
CA ILE A 398 -18.85 6.30 4.38
C ILE A 398 -18.00 5.09 4.78
N PHE A 399 -16.68 5.11 4.51
CA PHE A 399 -15.78 4.01 4.84
C PHE A 399 -15.68 3.79 6.36
N THR A 400 -15.64 4.89 7.11
CA THR A 400 -15.68 4.84 8.58
C THR A 400 -16.98 4.22 9.07
N LEU A 401 -18.14 4.71 8.59
CA LEU A 401 -19.44 4.20 9.02
C LEU A 401 -19.67 2.75 8.61
N TRP A 402 -19.20 2.33 7.41
CA TRP A 402 -19.22 0.91 7.03
C TRP A 402 -18.45 0.03 8.02
N TYR A 403 -17.26 0.46 8.48
CA TYR A 403 -16.52 -0.30 9.48
C TYR A 403 -17.31 -0.45 10.78
N PHE A 404 -17.84 0.62 11.33
CA PHE A 404 -18.54 0.56 12.61
C PHE A 404 -19.87 -0.20 12.51
N GLN A 405 -20.60 -0.07 11.41
CA GLN A 405 -21.85 -0.80 11.22
C GLN A 405 -21.62 -2.28 10.89
N TYR A 406 -20.86 -2.59 9.84
CA TYR A 406 -20.79 -3.95 9.31
C TYR A 406 -19.69 -4.83 9.93
N VAL A 407 -18.71 -4.25 10.59
CA VAL A 407 -17.62 -4.98 11.25
C VAL A 407 -17.80 -5.02 12.77
N GLU A 408 -18.18 -3.89 13.36
CA GLU A 408 -18.42 -3.79 14.80
C GLU A 408 -19.89 -4.08 15.20
N GLY A 409 -20.81 -4.12 14.23
CA GLY A 409 -22.23 -4.45 14.46
C GLY A 409 -23.01 -3.31 15.15
N LEU A 410 -22.61 -2.05 14.94
CA LEU A 410 -23.29 -0.90 15.52
C LEU A 410 -24.41 -0.40 14.61
N ARG A 411 -25.65 -0.30 15.14
CA ARG A 411 -26.78 0.30 14.45
C ARG A 411 -27.04 -0.32 13.06
N ASP A 412 -27.30 -1.60 13.02
CA ASP A 412 -27.68 -2.38 11.83
C ASP A 412 -29.06 -1.99 11.25
N ASP A 413 -29.83 -1.19 11.99
CA ASP A 413 -31.09 -0.58 11.56
C ASP A 413 -30.90 0.55 10.54
N LEU A 414 -29.72 1.18 10.49
CA LEU A 414 -29.45 2.35 9.64
C LEU A 414 -29.12 1.96 8.20
N VAL A 415 -29.51 2.81 7.26
CA VAL A 415 -29.13 2.71 5.85
C VAL A 415 -28.03 3.71 5.55
N LEU A 416 -26.85 3.24 5.15
CA LEU A 416 -25.72 4.08 4.79
C LEU A 416 -25.68 4.31 3.27
N VAL A 417 -25.73 5.55 2.83
CA VAL A 417 -25.71 5.94 1.42
C VAL A 417 -24.65 7.01 1.20
N ASP A 418 -23.73 6.75 0.27
CA ASP A 418 -22.77 7.76 -0.16
C ASP A 418 -23.33 8.58 -1.34
N ALA A 419 -23.34 9.90 -1.18
CA ALA A 419 -23.90 10.83 -2.16
C ALA A 419 -23.10 10.87 -3.48
N ASN A 420 -21.77 10.64 -3.42
CA ASN A 420 -20.91 10.63 -4.61
C ASN A 420 -21.07 9.32 -5.38
N LEU A 421 -21.14 8.19 -4.66
CA LEU A 421 -21.35 6.88 -5.27
C LEU A 421 -22.76 6.73 -5.85
N PHE A 422 -23.72 7.51 -5.35
CA PHE A 422 -25.10 7.48 -5.85
C PHE A 422 -25.21 7.81 -7.35
N ALA A 423 -24.25 8.54 -7.93
CA ALA A 423 -24.16 8.80 -9.36
C ALA A 423 -23.92 7.52 -10.22
N PHE A 424 -23.48 6.42 -9.62
CA PHE A 424 -23.15 5.19 -10.35
C PHE A 424 -24.31 4.18 -10.32
N ASP A 425 -24.70 3.66 -11.51
CA ASP A 425 -25.76 2.65 -11.63
C ASP A 425 -25.50 1.40 -10.79
N TRP A 426 -24.23 0.88 -10.80
CA TRP A 426 -23.85 -0.29 -10.04
C TRP A 426 -24.05 -0.10 -8.53
N TYR A 427 -23.90 1.13 -8.01
CA TYR A 427 -24.10 1.41 -6.58
C TYR A 427 -25.58 1.45 -6.24
N ARG A 428 -26.43 2.10 -7.06
CA ARG A 428 -27.88 2.11 -6.89
C ARG A 428 -28.48 0.72 -6.98
N GLU A 429 -28.03 -0.11 -7.94
CA GLU A 429 -28.43 -1.53 -8.00
C GLU A 429 -27.98 -2.32 -6.77
N ARG A 430 -26.81 -1.99 -6.20
CA ARG A 430 -26.38 -2.58 -4.93
C ARG A 430 -27.31 -2.21 -3.77
N LEU A 431 -27.68 -0.94 -3.65
CA LEU A 431 -28.63 -0.47 -2.64
C LEU A 431 -29.99 -1.14 -2.78
N LYS A 432 -30.53 -1.32 -4.01
CA LYS A 432 -31.78 -2.06 -4.24
C LYS A 432 -31.69 -3.52 -3.72
N ASN A 433 -30.56 -4.17 -3.93
CA ASN A 433 -30.38 -5.55 -3.48
C ASN A 433 -30.27 -5.67 -1.95
N LEU A 434 -29.68 -4.68 -1.29
CA LEU A 434 -29.50 -4.65 0.16
C LEU A 434 -30.75 -4.16 0.88
N TYR A 435 -31.48 -3.19 0.28
CA TYR A 435 -32.61 -2.50 0.87
C TYR A 435 -33.76 -2.41 -0.17
N PRO A 436 -34.53 -3.51 -0.37
CA PRO A 436 -35.56 -3.57 -1.40
C PRO A 436 -36.74 -2.61 -1.20
N ASP A 437 -36.88 -2.07 0.01
CA ASP A 437 -37.91 -1.09 0.41
C ASP A 437 -37.56 0.36 0.01
N LEU A 438 -36.31 0.64 -0.38
CA LEU A 438 -35.91 1.97 -0.83
C LEU A 438 -36.47 2.31 -2.21
N ILE A 439 -36.99 3.54 -2.35
CA ILE A 439 -37.62 4.05 -3.56
C ILE A 439 -36.70 5.08 -4.25
N GLY A 440 -36.81 5.24 -5.56
CA GLY A 440 -36.08 6.30 -6.30
C GLY A 440 -34.64 5.95 -6.65
N LEU A 441 -34.27 4.66 -6.61
CA LEU A 441 -32.93 4.17 -6.99
C LEU A 441 -32.77 3.94 -8.52
N ASP A 442 -33.82 4.17 -9.32
CA ASP A 442 -33.79 3.95 -10.78
C ASP A 442 -33.12 5.09 -11.55
N MET A 443 -32.96 6.25 -10.93
CA MET A 443 -32.41 7.44 -11.56
C MET A 443 -31.25 8.01 -10.73
N ASP A 444 -30.29 8.62 -11.43
CA ASP A 444 -29.25 9.43 -10.83
C ASP A 444 -29.84 10.79 -10.37
N ASN A 445 -30.65 10.74 -9.33
CA ASN A 445 -31.28 11.92 -8.75
C ASN A 445 -31.45 11.78 -7.23
N LEU A 446 -30.45 12.25 -6.49
CA LEU A 446 -30.43 12.16 -5.04
C LEU A 446 -31.58 12.95 -4.38
N ASP A 447 -32.02 14.08 -4.97
CA ASP A 447 -33.15 14.86 -4.44
C ASP A 447 -34.49 14.12 -4.61
N ALA A 448 -34.68 13.43 -5.72
CA ALA A 448 -35.83 12.56 -5.94
C ALA A 448 -35.83 11.39 -4.95
N PHE A 449 -34.67 10.75 -4.75
CA PHE A 449 -34.48 9.70 -3.75
C PHE A 449 -34.86 10.18 -2.33
N ARG A 450 -34.37 11.36 -1.92
CA ARG A 450 -34.71 11.98 -0.64
C ARG A 450 -36.23 12.16 -0.49
N LYS A 451 -36.87 12.80 -1.46
CA LYS A 451 -38.32 13.07 -1.44
C LYS A 451 -39.16 11.81 -1.35
N SER A 452 -38.73 10.75 -2.03
CA SER A 452 -39.45 9.47 -2.08
C SER A 452 -39.37 8.69 -0.76
N ASN A 453 -38.30 8.81 0.00
CA ASN A 453 -38.05 8.01 1.20
C ASN A 453 -38.31 8.79 2.51
N ASN A 454 -38.32 10.13 2.48
CA ASN A 454 -38.44 10.96 3.70
C ASN A 454 -39.80 10.83 4.45
N GLN A 455 -40.82 10.24 3.81
CA GLN A 455 -42.08 9.98 4.48
C GLN A 455 -42.07 8.70 5.34
N GLU A 456 -41.20 7.76 5.01
CA GLU A 456 -41.14 6.47 5.67
C GLU A 456 -39.93 6.36 6.61
N ARG A 457 -38.82 7.05 6.28
CA ARG A 457 -37.56 7.00 7.03
C ARG A 457 -36.98 8.41 7.23
N PRO A 458 -36.50 8.79 8.42
CA PRO A 458 -35.75 10.03 8.61
C PRO A 458 -34.50 10.04 7.71
N ILE A 459 -34.17 11.16 7.07
CA ILE A 459 -32.98 11.31 6.26
C ILE A 459 -32.05 12.31 6.92
N CYS A 460 -30.81 11.87 7.20
CA CYS A 460 -29.79 12.67 7.85
C CYS A 460 -28.61 12.90 6.91
N ASP A 461 -28.22 14.15 6.69
CA ASP A 461 -26.91 14.47 6.12
C ASP A 461 -25.88 14.38 7.23
N VAL A 462 -24.91 13.48 7.06
CA VAL A 462 -23.91 13.19 8.08
C VAL A 462 -22.49 13.28 7.53
N GLN A 463 -21.62 13.88 8.32
CA GLN A 463 -20.20 13.91 8.06
C GLN A 463 -19.45 13.51 9.33
N VAL A 464 -18.65 12.47 9.27
CA VAL A 464 -17.76 12.08 10.37
C VAL A 464 -16.60 13.08 10.39
N THR A 465 -16.74 14.12 11.20
CA THR A 465 -15.73 15.19 11.36
C THR A 465 -15.52 15.49 12.84
N LEU A 466 -14.56 16.36 13.14
CA LEU A 466 -14.30 16.82 14.51
C LEU A 466 -15.54 17.45 15.21
N ALA A 467 -16.58 17.79 14.48
CA ALA A 467 -17.82 18.36 15.02
C ALA A 467 -18.99 17.34 15.17
N GLY A 468 -18.91 16.16 14.58
CA GLY A 468 -19.86 15.03 14.77
C GLY A 468 -21.35 15.41 14.61
N VAL A 469 -21.75 16.14 13.56
CA VAL A 469 -23.14 16.62 13.43
C VAL A 469 -23.89 15.80 12.40
N ALA A 470 -25.02 15.21 12.81
CA ALA A 470 -26.05 14.69 11.93
C ALA A 470 -27.16 15.76 11.81
N ASN A 471 -27.34 16.31 10.62
CA ASN A 471 -28.48 17.17 10.33
C ASN A 471 -29.61 16.30 9.77
N CYS A 472 -30.56 15.90 10.63
CA CYS A 472 -31.70 15.10 10.23
C CYS A 472 -32.86 15.99 9.85
N THR A 473 -33.44 15.73 8.69
CA THR A 473 -34.77 16.26 8.33
C THR A 473 -35.83 15.24 8.78
N PRO A 474 -36.85 15.69 9.51
CA PRO A 474 -37.93 14.80 9.92
C PRO A 474 -38.76 14.35 8.74
#